data_c827e27a991198c7fb40d33d9afea708
#
_entry.id   c827e27a991198c7fb40d33d9afea708
#
_cell.length_a   1.000
_cell.length_b   1.000
_cell.length_c   1.000
_cell.angle_alpha   90.00
_cell.angle_beta   90.00
_cell.angle_gamma   90.00
#
_symmetry.space_group_name_H-M   'P 1'
#
loop_
_entity.id
_entity.type
_entity.pdbx_description
1 polymer ?
#
loop_
_entity_poly.entity_id
_entity_poly.type
_entity_poly.pdbx_seq_one_letter_code
_entity_poly.pdbx_strand_id
1 'polypeptide(L)'
;QPQIDLGDAPEIFKFFDRTSELSTLENWITVDRTRLIALLGISGIGKTTLSLALIDQIKTQFDCVIYRSLRFSPTLDATLTNLLQIFSQTSEIPPKTDTKISQILDHLRKYRCLIVLDDVQMLFSSGQLAGNYKSECEDYQLFFKLIAEVCHQSCLILNSWEKPREISRLEKDDRPVRSIVLSRLEVAAAKEILREQKLADEETWSTLVDIYQGNPLWLELTATLIRELFGGRVAEFLQCGMPILDESLQFQLSQPFGRLTVAELAVMVHLADRTEPVAVSECFHKILFSPSEIVNAVRSLGSRFLLDAREQEKITLFSLNPVVKQYVKTQYS
;
A
#
# COMPACT_ATOMS: atom_id res chain seq x y z
N GLN A 1 -18.45 1.67 26.18
CA GLN A 1 -18.02 2.33 24.94
C GLN A 1 -16.62 1.81 24.57
N PRO A 2 -16.34 1.61 23.27
CA PRO A 2 -15.00 1.17 22.86
C PRO A 2 -13.94 2.20 23.25
N GLN A 3 -12.76 1.73 23.64
CA GLN A 3 -11.59 2.56 23.78
C GLN A 3 -11.04 2.84 22.38
N ILE A 4 -10.99 4.10 21.96
CA ILE A 4 -10.54 4.49 20.61
C ILE A 4 -9.31 5.39 20.76
N ASP A 5 -8.19 4.96 20.18
CA ASP A 5 -6.96 5.74 20.12
C ASP A 5 -6.39 5.71 18.69
N LEU A 6 -6.64 6.78 17.97
CA LEU A 6 -6.20 6.92 16.58
C LEU A 6 -4.84 7.61 16.42
N GLY A 7 -4.21 8.01 17.55
CA GLY A 7 -2.87 8.57 17.54
C GLY A 7 -2.71 9.74 16.57
N ASP A 8 -1.81 9.56 15.61
CA ASP A 8 -1.48 10.53 14.56
C ASP A 8 -2.20 10.27 13.23
N ALA A 9 -3.37 9.59 13.27
CA ALA A 9 -4.18 9.36 12.08
C ALA A 9 -4.57 10.68 11.42
N PRO A 10 -4.44 10.78 10.08
CA PRO A 10 -4.90 11.96 9.37
C PRO A 10 -6.43 12.07 9.43
N GLU A 11 -6.94 13.29 9.46
CA GLU A 11 -8.35 13.53 9.28
C GLU A 11 -8.78 13.21 7.84
N ILE A 12 -9.89 12.48 7.69
CA ILE A 12 -10.45 12.18 6.37
C ILE A 12 -11.43 13.28 6.01
N PHE A 13 -11.03 14.18 5.13
CA PHE A 13 -11.94 15.20 4.61
C PHE A 13 -12.81 14.66 3.48
N LYS A 14 -12.35 13.63 2.75
CA LYS A 14 -13.00 13.10 1.56
C LYS A 14 -12.75 11.61 1.41
N PHE A 15 -13.77 10.90 1.02
CA PHE A 15 -13.72 9.48 0.71
C PHE A 15 -14.43 9.23 -0.63
N PHE A 16 -13.67 8.78 -1.61
CA PHE A 16 -14.19 8.45 -2.93
C PHE A 16 -14.42 6.96 -3.02
N ASP A 17 -15.60 6.58 -3.40
CA ASP A 17 -16.19 5.24 -3.48
C ASP A 17 -15.20 4.05 -3.45
N ARG A 18 -15.25 3.29 -2.37
CA ARG A 18 -14.58 2.02 -2.13
C ARG A 18 -15.53 1.05 -1.42
N THR A 19 -16.79 1.12 -1.78
CA THR A 19 -17.88 0.38 -1.11
C THR A 19 -17.65 -1.12 -1.17
N SER A 20 -17.16 -1.63 -2.29
CA SER A 20 -16.83 -3.05 -2.47
C SER A 20 -15.70 -3.50 -1.55
N GLU A 21 -14.62 -2.73 -1.50
CA GLU A 21 -13.47 -3.03 -0.64
C GLU A 21 -13.84 -2.91 0.85
N LEU A 22 -14.60 -1.89 1.23
CA LEU A 22 -15.13 -1.74 2.60
C LEU A 22 -15.97 -2.96 3.00
N SER A 23 -16.92 -3.36 2.17
CA SER A 23 -17.78 -4.51 2.43
C SER A 23 -16.97 -5.81 2.55
N THR A 24 -15.95 -5.98 1.71
CA THR A 24 -15.05 -7.14 1.76
C THR A 24 -14.28 -7.18 3.08
N LEU A 25 -13.65 -6.06 3.46
CA LEU A 25 -12.88 -5.96 4.70
C LEU A 25 -13.76 -6.14 5.93
N GLU A 26 -14.95 -5.52 5.95
CA GLU A 26 -15.90 -5.71 7.03
C GLU A 26 -16.30 -7.18 7.18
N ASN A 27 -16.63 -7.86 6.08
CA ASN A 27 -16.99 -9.28 6.11
C ASN A 27 -15.83 -10.14 6.63
N TRP A 28 -14.62 -9.94 6.16
CA TRP A 28 -13.44 -10.67 6.65
C TRP A 28 -13.24 -10.52 8.15
N ILE A 29 -13.45 -9.31 8.68
CA ILE A 29 -13.23 -9.01 10.09
C ILE A 29 -14.39 -9.51 10.97
N THR A 30 -15.62 -9.29 10.53
CA THR A 30 -16.79 -9.51 11.38
C THR A 30 -17.36 -10.91 11.26
N VAL A 31 -17.34 -11.49 10.05
CA VAL A 31 -17.90 -12.82 9.73
C VAL A 31 -16.80 -13.88 9.73
N ASP A 32 -15.77 -13.72 8.90
CA ASP A 32 -14.69 -14.72 8.73
C ASP A 32 -13.69 -14.72 9.89
N ARG A 33 -13.75 -13.75 10.79
CA ARG A 33 -12.85 -13.63 11.95
C ARG A 33 -11.38 -13.64 11.55
N THR A 34 -11.06 -12.96 10.46
CA THR A 34 -9.67 -12.80 10.00
C THR A 34 -8.84 -12.08 11.04
N ARG A 35 -7.67 -12.62 11.37
CA ARG A 35 -6.77 -12.08 12.41
C ARG A 35 -5.74 -11.13 11.88
N LEU A 36 -5.30 -11.33 10.63
CA LEU A 36 -4.28 -10.51 9.98
C LEU A 36 -4.72 -10.18 8.57
N ILE A 37 -4.81 -8.89 8.26
CA ILE A 37 -5.15 -8.38 6.92
C ILE A 37 -4.00 -7.51 6.43
N ALA A 38 -3.51 -7.77 5.22
CA ALA A 38 -2.61 -6.87 4.52
C ALA A 38 -3.39 -6.06 3.47
N LEU A 39 -3.51 -4.75 3.70
CA LEU A 39 -4.08 -3.79 2.77
C LEU A 39 -2.95 -3.17 1.95
N LEU A 40 -2.87 -3.56 0.70
CA LEU A 40 -1.71 -3.36 -0.16
C LEU A 40 -2.04 -2.46 -1.37
N GLY A 41 -1.01 -1.95 -2.02
CA GLY A 41 -1.13 -1.18 -3.26
C GLY A 41 -0.15 -0.03 -3.33
N ILE A 42 0.02 0.54 -4.51
CA ILE A 42 0.95 1.62 -4.79
C ILE A 42 0.71 2.84 -3.88
N SER A 43 1.72 3.67 -3.70
CA SER A 43 1.60 4.93 -2.94
C SER A 43 0.50 5.83 -3.52
N GLY A 44 -0.26 6.48 -2.63
CA GLY A 44 -1.34 7.39 -3.03
C GLY A 44 -2.65 6.74 -3.44
N ILE A 45 -2.76 5.39 -3.45
CA ILE A 45 -3.97 4.68 -3.89
C ILE A 45 -5.15 4.73 -2.89
N GLY A 46 -4.94 5.25 -1.67
CA GLY A 46 -6.00 5.44 -0.67
C GLY A 46 -6.08 4.39 0.44
N LYS A 47 -5.01 3.65 0.75
CA LYS A 47 -5.00 2.63 1.82
C LYS A 47 -5.36 3.19 3.19
N THR A 48 -4.68 4.25 3.61
CA THR A 48 -4.91 4.93 4.89
C THR A 48 -6.36 5.40 5.00
N THR A 49 -6.85 6.07 3.96
CA THR A 49 -8.23 6.58 3.91
C THR A 49 -9.25 5.44 4.03
N LEU A 50 -9.03 4.32 3.32
CA LEU A 50 -9.90 3.16 3.39
C LEU A 50 -9.91 2.52 4.79
N SER A 51 -8.74 2.36 5.42
CA SER A 51 -8.66 1.76 6.75
C SER A 51 -9.29 2.64 7.83
N LEU A 52 -9.18 3.97 7.71
CA LEU A 52 -9.84 4.89 8.63
C LEU A 52 -11.37 4.95 8.40
N ALA A 53 -11.83 4.89 7.15
CA ALA A 53 -13.27 4.77 6.85
C ALA A 53 -13.83 3.44 7.39
N LEU A 54 -13.10 2.35 7.26
CA LEU A 54 -13.46 1.06 7.85
C LEU A 54 -13.56 1.14 9.38
N ILE A 55 -12.56 1.75 10.04
CA ILE A 55 -12.61 1.99 11.49
C ILE A 55 -13.90 2.71 11.86
N ASP A 56 -14.22 3.80 11.19
CA ASP A 56 -15.44 4.59 11.49
C ASP A 56 -16.71 3.76 11.38
N GLN A 57 -16.77 2.88 10.38
CA GLN A 57 -17.93 2.00 10.13
C GLN A 57 -18.10 0.91 11.19
N ILE A 58 -17.00 0.27 11.66
CA ILE A 58 -17.09 -0.94 12.50
C ILE A 58 -16.62 -0.76 13.95
N LYS A 59 -16.11 0.40 14.33
CA LYS A 59 -15.50 0.67 15.66
C LYS A 59 -16.35 0.23 16.85
N THR A 60 -17.68 0.34 16.74
CA THR A 60 -18.62 -0.03 17.81
C THR A 60 -18.69 -1.53 18.09
N GLN A 61 -18.14 -2.36 17.23
CA GLN A 61 -18.09 -3.82 17.36
C GLN A 61 -16.85 -4.32 18.11
N PHE A 62 -15.99 -3.41 18.60
CA PHE A 62 -14.72 -3.72 19.25
C PHE A 62 -14.67 -3.12 20.65
N ASP A 63 -13.90 -3.76 21.53
CA ASP A 63 -13.59 -3.22 22.85
C ASP A 63 -12.51 -2.13 22.77
N CYS A 64 -11.57 -2.30 21.82
CA CYS A 64 -10.48 -1.36 21.60
C CYS A 64 -10.19 -1.20 20.10
N VAL A 65 -9.96 0.05 19.67
CA VAL A 65 -9.57 0.40 18.30
C VAL A 65 -8.34 1.28 18.35
N ILE A 66 -7.28 0.86 17.67
CA ILE A 66 -5.99 1.56 17.66
C ILE A 66 -5.53 1.76 16.22
N TYR A 67 -5.05 2.97 15.90
CA TYR A 67 -4.31 3.26 14.68
C TYR A 67 -2.92 3.79 15.05
N ARG A 68 -1.88 3.30 14.36
CA ARG A 68 -0.50 3.82 14.47
C ARG A 68 0.19 3.82 13.12
N SER A 69 0.83 4.94 12.80
CA SER A 69 1.76 5.01 11.65
C SER A 69 3.15 4.57 12.08
N LEU A 70 3.76 3.70 11.28
CA LEU A 70 5.14 3.23 11.45
C LEU A 70 6.14 4.05 10.63
N ARG A 71 5.76 5.27 10.21
CA ARG A 71 6.56 6.15 9.32
C ARG A 71 7.98 6.42 9.81
N PHE A 72 8.21 6.40 11.11
CA PHE A 72 9.53 6.62 11.71
C PHE A 72 10.29 5.31 11.97
N SER A 73 9.83 4.19 11.44
CA SER A 73 10.47 2.87 11.61
C SER A 73 10.73 2.49 13.06
N PRO A 74 9.73 2.54 13.96
CA PRO A 74 9.94 2.17 15.36
C PRO A 74 10.35 0.70 15.46
N THR A 75 11.19 0.37 16.44
CA THR A 75 11.44 -1.03 16.79
C THR A 75 10.15 -1.71 17.25
N LEU A 76 10.07 -3.04 17.14
CA LEU A 76 8.91 -3.76 17.67
C LEU A 76 8.72 -3.48 19.17
N ASP A 77 9.81 -3.45 19.94
CA ASP A 77 9.76 -3.16 21.38
C ASP A 77 9.06 -1.82 21.69
N ALA A 78 9.40 -0.76 20.93
CA ALA A 78 8.76 0.54 21.09
C ALA A 78 7.26 0.50 20.71
N THR A 79 6.90 -0.19 19.64
CA THR A 79 5.51 -0.34 19.21
C THR A 79 4.69 -1.11 20.26
N LEU A 80 5.21 -2.25 20.76
CA LEU A 80 4.53 -3.03 21.78
C LEU A 80 4.38 -2.26 23.09
N THR A 81 5.40 -1.47 23.46
CA THR A 81 5.33 -0.59 24.65
C THR A 81 4.18 0.40 24.51
N ASN A 82 4.07 1.06 23.35
CA ASN A 82 2.97 2.00 23.09
C ASN A 82 1.60 1.29 23.15
N LEU A 83 1.45 0.12 22.53
CA LEU A 83 0.20 -0.64 22.59
C LEU A 83 -0.18 -1.05 24.03
N LEU A 84 0.80 -1.51 24.81
CA LEU A 84 0.56 -1.88 26.22
C LEU A 84 0.16 -0.68 27.09
N GLN A 85 0.74 0.51 26.84
CA GLN A 85 0.33 1.75 27.52
C GLN A 85 -1.14 2.10 27.25
N ILE A 86 -1.62 1.84 26.05
CA ILE A 86 -3.04 2.07 25.68
C ILE A 86 -3.93 1.04 26.37
N PHE A 87 -3.56 -0.23 26.32
CA PHE A 87 -4.36 -1.32 26.89
C PHE A 87 -4.45 -1.27 28.44
N SER A 88 -3.38 -0.84 29.10
CA SER A 88 -3.25 -0.89 30.55
C SER A 88 -2.81 0.46 31.10
N GLN A 89 -3.76 1.26 31.56
CA GLN A 89 -3.44 2.57 32.16
C GLN A 89 -2.62 2.46 33.50
N THR A 90 -2.44 1.27 34.05
CA THR A 90 -1.89 1.06 35.42
C THR A 90 -0.90 -0.10 35.58
N SER A 91 -0.63 -0.89 34.53
CA SER A 91 0.27 -2.05 34.63
C SER A 91 1.71 -1.67 34.35
N GLU A 92 2.67 -2.21 35.11
CA GLU A 92 4.09 -2.13 34.76
C GLU A 92 4.32 -2.83 33.43
N ILE A 93 5.00 -2.11 32.51
CA ILE A 93 5.35 -2.64 31.19
C ILE A 93 6.59 -3.51 31.35
N PRO A 94 6.55 -4.79 30.88
CA PRO A 94 7.70 -5.67 30.98
C PRO A 94 8.92 -5.09 30.25
N PRO A 95 10.14 -5.35 30.72
CA PRO A 95 11.34 -4.85 30.06
C PRO A 95 11.70 -5.66 28.79
N LYS A 96 11.23 -6.91 28.66
CA LYS A 96 11.60 -7.81 27.56
C LYS A 96 10.54 -7.84 26.47
N THR A 97 10.95 -7.79 25.21
CA THR A 97 10.08 -7.80 24.03
C THR A 97 9.21 -9.07 23.94
N ASP A 98 9.77 -10.26 24.26
CA ASP A 98 9.03 -11.52 24.28
C ASP A 98 7.87 -11.52 25.28
N THR A 99 8.10 -10.96 26.46
CA THR A 99 7.06 -10.81 27.49
C THR A 99 6.00 -9.79 27.06
N LYS A 100 6.40 -8.70 26.40
CA LYS A 100 5.45 -7.74 25.81
C LYS A 100 4.57 -8.41 24.75
N ILE A 101 5.15 -9.22 23.85
CA ILE A 101 4.39 -9.99 22.86
C ILE A 101 3.35 -10.88 23.56
N SER A 102 3.76 -11.62 24.60
CA SER A 102 2.84 -12.49 25.34
C SER A 102 1.69 -11.71 25.97
N GLN A 103 1.95 -10.57 26.60
CA GLN A 103 0.90 -9.71 27.19
C GLN A 103 -0.04 -9.14 26.12
N ILE A 104 0.49 -8.72 24.94
CA ILE A 104 -0.34 -8.30 23.82
C ILE A 104 -1.28 -9.43 23.37
N LEU A 105 -0.75 -10.64 23.16
CA LEU A 105 -1.56 -11.79 22.76
C LEU A 105 -2.64 -12.13 23.79
N ASP A 106 -2.33 -12.06 25.09
CA ASP A 106 -3.31 -12.28 26.14
C ASP A 106 -4.40 -11.20 26.14
N HIS A 107 -4.04 -9.95 25.87
CA HIS A 107 -5.00 -8.88 25.71
C HIS A 107 -5.92 -9.11 24.52
N LEU A 108 -5.36 -9.50 23.36
CA LEU A 108 -6.12 -9.79 22.13
C LEU A 108 -7.05 -11.00 22.27
N ARG A 109 -6.75 -11.94 23.17
CA ARG A 109 -7.64 -13.06 23.53
C ARG A 109 -8.80 -12.60 24.38
N LYS A 110 -8.51 -11.74 25.35
CA LYS A 110 -9.50 -11.27 26.35
C LYS A 110 -10.46 -10.25 25.76
N TYR A 111 -9.95 -9.34 24.94
CA TYR A 111 -10.71 -8.24 24.35
C TYR A 111 -10.68 -8.32 22.84
N ARG A 112 -11.76 -7.89 22.21
CA ARG A 112 -11.85 -7.77 20.76
C ARG A 112 -11.26 -6.45 20.31
N CYS A 113 -10.04 -6.47 19.77
CA CYS A 113 -9.31 -5.30 19.34
C CYS A 113 -9.22 -5.22 17.80
N LEU A 114 -9.34 -4.00 17.27
CA LEU A 114 -8.99 -3.67 15.90
C LEU A 114 -7.74 -2.77 15.93
N ILE A 115 -6.65 -3.25 15.36
CA ILE A 115 -5.38 -2.50 15.32
C ILE A 115 -5.01 -2.27 13.86
N VAL A 116 -4.73 -1.03 13.49
CA VAL A 116 -4.21 -0.67 12.19
C VAL A 116 -2.79 -0.15 12.34
N LEU A 117 -1.85 -0.82 11.67
CA LEU A 117 -0.47 -0.34 11.52
C LEU A 117 -0.30 0.16 10.09
N ASP A 118 -0.12 1.45 9.94
CA ASP A 118 0.07 2.11 8.65
C ASP A 118 1.57 2.32 8.37
N ASP A 119 1.92 2.53 7.10
CA ASP A 119 3.29 2.73 6.64
C ASP A 119 4.24 1.55 6.95
N VAL A 120 3.74 0.32 6.91
CA VAL A 120 4.52 -0.90 7.23
C VAL A 120 5.76 -1.04 6.34
N GLN A 121 5.75 -0.52 5.10
CA GLN A 121 6.92 -0.51 4.23
C GLN A 121 8.12 0.23 4.83
N MET A 122 7.92 1.11 5.81
CA MET A 122 9.01 1.82 6.48
C MET A 122 9.87 0.91 7.37
N LEU A 123 9.37 -0.27 7.70
CA LEU A 123 10.13 -1.30 8.42
C LEU A 123 11.15 -2.01 7.52
N PHE A 124 11.04 -1.87 6.19
CA PHE A 124 11.88 -2.59 5.23
C PHE A 124 13.07 -1.75 4.78
N SER A 125 14.17 -2.42 4.45
CA SER A 125 15.42 -1.82 3.99
C SER A 125 15.29 -1.26 2.57
N SER A 126 15.86 -0.08 2.34
CA SER A 126 16.06 0.46 0.99
C SER A 126 17.24 -0.25 0.29
N GLY A 127 17.20 -0.37 -1.04
CA GLY A 127 18.25 -1.03 -1.81
C GLY A 127 18.28 -2.56 -1.63
N GLN A 128 17.25 -3.13 -1.04
CA GLN A 128 17.05 -4.58 -0.90
C GLN A 128 15.76 -5.00 -1.62
N LEU A 129 15.62 -6.28 -1.94
CA LEU A 129 14.37 -6.82 -2.49
C LEU A 129 13.20 -6.59 -1.54
N ALA A 130 11.98 -6.48 -2.08
CA ALA A 130 10.76 -6.18 -1.32
C ALA A 130 10.57 -7.07 -0.09
N GLY A 131 10.11 -6.47 1.00
CA GLY A 131 9.82 -7.16 2.26
C GLY A 131 11.04 -7.59 3.07
N ASN A 132 12.25 -7.11 2.73
CA ASN A 132 13.43 -7.30 3.57
C ASN A 132 13.43 -6.27 4.70
N TYR A 133 13.28 -6.72 5.94
CA TYR A 133 13.27 -5.86 7.11
C TYR A 133 14.63 -5.17 7.34
N LYS A 134 14.59 -3.98 7.93
CA LYS A 134 15.76 -3.40 8.58
C LYS A 134 16.17 -4.29 9.77
N SER A 135 17.46 -4.33 10.09
CA SER A 135 17.98 -5.18 11.19
C SER A 135 17.27 -4.93 12.52
N GLU A 136 16.96 -3.66 12.82
CA GLU A 136 16.25 -3.26 14.03
C GLU A 136 14.74 -3.54 14.02
N CYS A 137 14.19 -3.98 12.88
CA CYS A 137 12.78 -4.26 12.67
C CYS A 137 12.49 -5.75 12.37
N GLU A 138 13.48 -6.64 12.38
CA GLU A 138 13.31 -8.05 12.03
C GLU A 138 12.30 -8.78 12.92
N ASP A 139 12.20 -8.39 14.18
CA ASP A 139 11.29 -8.99 15.16
C ASP A 139 9.80 -8.87 14.77
N TYR A 140 9.44 -7.91 13.91
CA TYR A 140 8.07 -7.79 13.40
C TYR A 140 7.61 -9.03 12.63
N GLN A 141 8.53 -9.76 11.97
CA GLN A 141 8.19 -11.02 11.30
C GLN A 141 7.58 -12.03 12.26
N LEU A 142 8.23 -12.22 13.41
CA LEU A 142 7.73 -13.13 14.44
C LEU A 142 6.40 -12.63 15.00
N PHE A 143 6.29 -11.34 15.27
CA PHE A 143 5.06 -10.75 15.80
C PHE A 143 3.88 -10.95 14.84
N PHE A 144 4.02 -10.62 13.57
CA PHE A 144 2.95 -10.82 12.57
C PHE A 144 2.59 -12.30 12.41
N LYS A 145 3.59 -13.18 12.44
CA LYS A 145 3.36 -14.63 12.44
C LYS A 145 2.53 -15.08 13.64
N LEU A 146 2.86 -14.63 14.84
CA LEU A 146 2.14 -15.01 16.07
C LEU A 146 0.71 -14.46 16.05
N ILE A 147 0.48 -13.23 15.59
CA ILE A 147 -0.88 -12.69 15.39
C ILE A 147 -1.69 -13.57 14.44
N ALA A 148 -1.09 -14.07 13.37
CA ALA A 148 -1.78 -14.94 12.41
C ALA A 148 -2.10 -16.33 12.98
N GLU A 149 -1.17 -16.94 13.73
CA GLU A 149 -1.24 -18.36 14.13
C GLU A 149 -1.91 -18.58 15.48
N VAL A 150 -1.72 -17.65 16.42
CA VAL A 150 -2.29 -17.80 17.78
C VAL A 150 -3.78 -17.48 17.77
N CYS A 151 -4.57 -18.30 18.50
CA CYS A 151 -6.01 -18.09 18.59
C CYS A 151 -6.33 -16.84 19.42
N HIS A 152 -7.06 -15.89 18.84
CA HIS A 152 -7.61 -14.69 19.47
C HIS A 152 -8.80 -14.16 18.66
N GLN A 153 -9.52 -13.15 19.20
CA GLN A 153 -10.74 -12.60 18.59
C GLN A 153 -10.55 -11.22 17.91
N SER A 154 -9.32 -10.76 17.86
CA SER A 154 -8.93 -9.43 17.37
C SER A 154 -8.44 -9.48 15.92
N CYS A 155 -8.34 -8.31 15.29
CA CYS A 155 -7.80 -8.18 13.93
C CYS A 155 -6.69 -7.13 13.88
N LEU A 156 -5.58 -7.46 13.23
CA LEU A 156 -4.50 -6.55 12.86
C LEU A 156 -4.55 -6.28 11.36
N ILE A 157 -4.60 -5.01 10.98
CA ILE A 157 -4.52 -4.55 9.58
C ILE A 157 -3.16 -3.90 9.35
N LEU A 158 -2.49 -4.31 8.28
CA LEU A 158 -1.20 -3.78 7.84
C LEU A 158 -1.39 -3.01 6.54
N ASN A 159 -1.24 -1.68 6.56
CA ASN A 159 -1.23 -0.88 5.34
C ASN A 159 0.18 -0.78 4.79
N SER A 160 0.39 -1.16 3.55
CA SER A 160 1.72 -1.11 2.93
C SER A 160 1.67 -0.94 1.42
N TRP A 161 2.65 -0.23 0.86
CA TRP A 161 2.93 -0.19 -0.58
C TRP A 161 3.97 -1.24 -1.02
N GLU A 162 4.37 -2.11 -0.09
CA GLU A 162 5.32 -3.19 -0.31
C GLU A 162 4.85 -4.40 0.50
N LYS A 163 4.63 -5.53 -0.16
CA LYS A 163 4.07 -6.72 0.50
C LYS A 163 5.06 -7.33 1.48
N PRO A 164 4.72 -7.46 2.78
CA PRO A 164 5.54 -8.20 3.73
C PRO A 164 5.71 -9.66 3.28
N ARG A 165 6.93 -10.20 3.40
CA ARG A 165 7.26 -11.55 2.89
C ARG A 165 6.46 -12.66 3.54
N GLU A 166 6.19 -12.55 4.82
CA GLU A 166 5.45 -13.54 5.59
C GLU A 166 3.99 -13.65 5.16
N ILE A 167 3.37 -12.56 4.69
CA ILE A 167 1.97 -12.59 4.24
C ILE A 167 1.78 -13.65 3.15
N SER A 168 2.66 -13.72 2.16
CA SER A 168 2.58 -14.72 1.08
C SER A 168 2.68 -16.16 1.57
N ARG A 169 3.30 -16.39 2.74
CA ARG A 169 3.44 -17.72 3.34
C ARG A 169 2.29 -18.05 4.29
N LEU A 170 1.73 -17.03 4.95
CA LEU A 170 0.67 -17.15 5.94
C LEU A 170 -0.70 -17.17 5.30
N GLU A 171 -0.89 -16.50 4.15
CA GLU A 171 -2.13 -16.45 3.42
C GLU A 171 -2.40 -17.78 2.72
N LYS A 172 -3.37 -18.53 3.25
CA LYS A 172 -3.88 -19.79 2.72
C LYS A 172 -5.38 -19.87 2.97
N ASP A 173 -6.10 -20.66 2.20
CA ASP A 173 -7.56 -20.75 2.27
C ASP A 173 -8.11 -21.10 3.65
N ASP A 174 -7.38 -21.91 4.41
CA ASP A 174 -7.75 -22.41 5.75
C ASP A 174 -7.22 -21.52 6.89
N ARG A 175 -6.48 -20.45 6.60
CA ARG A 175 -5.89 -19.57 7.62
C ARG A 175 -6.63 -18.25 7.75
N PRO A 176 -6.68 -17.67 8.95
CA PRO A 176 -7.33 -16.39 9.20
C PRO A 176 -6.43 -15.20 8.78
N VAL A 177 -5.83 -15.29 7.60
CA VAL A 177 -4.96 -14.29 7.00
C VAL A 177 -5.44 -13.99 5.59
N ARG A 178 -5.60 -12.73 5.26
CA ARG A 178 -6.04 -12.26 3.93
C ARG A 178 -5.19 -11.07 3.48
N SER A 179 -5.07 -10.92 2.18
CA SER A 179 -4.56 -9.67 1.60
C SER A 179 -5.50 -9.14 0.52
N ILE A 180 -5.58 -7.84 0.43
CA ILE A 180 -6.28 -7.14 -0.65
C ILE A 180 -5.34 -6.09 -1.25
N VAL A 181 -5.25 -6.09 -2.58
CA VAL A 181 -4.51 -5.07 -3.31
C VAL A 181 -5.51 -4.05 -3.83
N LEU A 182 -5.38 -2.80 -3.38
CA LEU A 182 -6.23 -1.73 -3.89
C LEU A 182 -5.87 -1.45 -5.34
N SER A 183 -6.85 -1.60 -6.20
CA SER A 183 -6.78 -1.20 -7.59
C SER A 183 -7.05 0.30 -7.75
N ARG A 184 -6.95 0.78 -8.99
CA ARG A 184 -7.37 2.14 -9.35
C ARG A 184 -8.83 2.40 -8.95
N LEU A 185 -9.18 3.67 -8.71
CA LEU A 185 -10.58 4.05 -8.57
C LEU A 185 -11.34 3.76 -9.87
N GLU A 186 -12.59 3.38 -9.72
CA GLU A 186 -13.53 3.37 -10.84
C GLU A 186 -13.63 4.77 -11.46
N VAL A 187 -13.84 4.83 -12.78
CA VAL A 187 -13.85 6.10 -13.52
C VAL A 187 -14.86 7.10 -12.94
N ALA A 188 -16.02 6.61 -12.50
CA ALA A 188 -17.04 7.45 -11.90
C ALA A 188 -16.54 8.12 -10.61
N ALA A 189 -15.95 7.35 -9.70
CA ALA A 189 -15.37 7.86 -8.45
C ALA A 189 -14.18 8.79 -8.70
N ALA A 190 -13.31 8.45 -9.64
CA ALA A 190 -12.17 9.28 -10.02
C ALA A 190 -12.60 10.64 -10.58
N LYS A 191 -13.72 10.69 -11.34
CA LYS A 191 -14.29 11.95 -11.85
C LYS A 191 -14.78 12.88 -10.75
N GLU A 192 -15.18 12.37 -9.58
CA GLU A 192 -15.56 13.21 -8.45
C GLU A 192 -14.39 14.08 -7.97
N ILE A 193 -13.15 13.52 -7.98
CA ILE A 193 -11.93 14.28 -7.65
C ILE A 193 -11.78 15.48 -8.60
N LEU A 194 -11.97 15.24 -9.90
CA LEU A 194 -11.84 16.30 -10.93
C LEU A 194 -12.96 17.34 -10.82
N ARG A 195 -14.18 16.88 -10.49
CA ARG A 195 -15.35 17.77 -10.29
C ARG A 195 -15.15 18.69 -9.10
N GLU A 196 -14.63 18.19 -7.99
CA GLU A 196 -14.30 19.00 -6.81
C GLU A 196 -13.25 20.06 -7.10
N GLN A 197 -12.30 19.77 -7.96
CA GLN A 197 -11.30 20.75 -8.43
C GLN A 197 -11.87 21.72 -9.47
N LYS A 198 -13.16 21.59 -9.84
CA LYS A 198 -13.88 22.45 -10.78
C LYS A 198 -13.19 22.51 -12.15
N LEU A 199 -12.69 21.37 -12.62
CA LEU A 199 -12.09 21.29 -13.95
C LEU A 199 -13.17 21.38 -15.05
N ALA A 200 -12.79 21.84 -16.23
CA ALA A 200 -13.61 21.87 -17.43
C ALA A 200 -13.39 20.63 -18.32
N ASP A 201 -14.11 20.56 -19.44
CA ASP A 201 -13.97 19.55 -20.49
C ASP A 201 -14.25 18.12 -19.98
N GLU A 202 -15.39 17.92 -19.27
CA GLU A 202 -15.75 16.66 -18.61
C GLU A 202 -15.72 15.44 -19.54
N GLU A 203 -15.95 15.63 -20.84
CA GLU A 203 -15.86 14.59 -21.87
C GLU A 203 -14.45 13.99 -22.00
N THR A 204 -13.42 14.73 -21.61
CA THR A 204 -12.01 14.29 -21.67
C THR A 204 -11.52 13.65 -20.38
N TRP A 205 -12.28 13.73 -19.29
CA TRP A 205 -11.84 13.27 -17.98
C TRP A 205 -11.53 11.77 -17.90
N SER A 206 -12.27 10.95 -18.66
CA SER A 206 -11.96 9.50 -18.70
C SER A 206 -10.55 9.23 -19.22
N THR A 207 -10.10 9.98 -20.22
CA THR A 207 -8.73 9.88 -20.72
C THR A 207 -7.71 10.29 -19.68
N LEU A 208 -7.96 11.38 -18.92
CA LEU A 208 -7.10 11.81 -17.84
C LEU A 208 -7.02 10.74 -16.73
N VAL A 209 -8.16 10.17 -16.33
CA VAL A 209 -8.24 9.09 -15.34
C VAL A 209 -7.44 7.86 -15.79
N ASP A 210 -7.53 7.48 -17.05
CA ASP A 210 -6.78 6.33 -17.59
C ASP A 210 -5.27 6.59 -17.61
N ILE A 211 -4.83 7.78 -17.99
CA ILE A 211 -3.40 8.16 -17.98
C ILE A 211 -2.82 8.08 -16.57
N TYR A 212 -3.50 8.65 -15.58
CA TYR A 212 -3.07 8.66 -14.17
C TYR A 212 -3.60 7.48 -13.37
N GLN A 213 -4.11 6.45 -14.06
CA GLN A 213 -4.49 5.14 -13.49
C GLN A 213 -5.50 5.22 -12.36
N GLY A 214 -6.39 6.23 -12.35
CA GLY A 214 -7.35 6.41 -11.27
C GLY A 214 -6.72 6.42 -9.88
N ASN A 215 -5.44 6.77 -9.76
CA ASN A 215 -4.78 6.95 -8.46
C ASN A 215 -5.25 8.28 -7.86
N PRO A 216 -5.91 8.27 -6.69
CA PRO A 216 -6.48 9.48 -6.09
C PRO A 216 -5.47 10.61 -5.93
N LEU A 217 -4.30 10.30 -5.36
CA LEU A 217 -3.26 11.32 -5.11
C LEU A 217 -2.70 11.89 -6.42
N TRP A 218 -2.45 11.03 -7.42
CA TRP A 218 -1.94 11.50 -8.71
C TRP A 218 -2.95 12.38 -9.43
N LEU A 219 -4.24 12.02 -9.35
CA LEU A 219 -5.33 12.84 -9.91
C LEU A 219 -5.47 14.18 -9.18
N GLU A 220 -5.40 14.20 -7.86
CA GLU A 220 -5.46 15.45 -7.08
C GLU A 220 -4.32 16.41 -7.42
N LEU A 221 -3.07 15.89 -7.47
CA LEU A 221 -1.89 16.68 -7.84
C LEU A 221 -2.01 17.22 -9.26
N THR A 222 -2.39 16.36 -10.23
CA THR A 222 -2.56 16.75 -11.62
C THR A 222 -3.71 17.73 -11.81
N ALA A 223 -4.83 17.53 -11.11
CA ALA A 223 -5.97 18.45 -11.17
C ALA A 223 -5.61 19.85 -10.63
N THR A 224 -4.80 19.91 -9.58
CA THR A 224 -4.26 21.18 -9.06
C THR A 224 -3.40 21.88 -10.12
N LEU A 225 -2.48 21.14 -10.75
CA LEU A 225 -1.63 21.65 -11.84
C LEU A 225 -2.48 22.19 -13.02
N ILE A 226 -3.50 21.42 -13.44
CA ILE A 226 -4.40 21.83 -14.55
C ILE A 226 -5.14 23.12 -14.19
N ARG A 227 -5.63 23.23 -12.97
CA ARG A 227 -6.31 24.44 -12.51
C ARG A 227 -5.39 25.66 -12.51
N GLU A 228 -4.15 25.51 -12.04
CA GLU A 228 -3.19 26.60 -11.90
C GLU A 228 -2.61 27.09 -13.23
N LEU A 229 -2.24 26.17 -14.11
CA LEU A 229 -1.50 26.50 -15.33
C LEU A 229 -2.34 26.47 -16.62
N PHE A 230 -3.44 25.71 -16.62
CA PHE A 230 -4.30 25.54 -17.80
C PHE A 230 -5.71 26.13 -17.60
N GLY A 231 -5.91 26.93 -16.54
CA GLY A 231 -7.23 27.51 -16.24
C GLY A 231 -8.34 26.48 -16.04
N GLY A 232 -7.98 25.27 -15.60
CA GLY A 232 -8.91 24.16 -15.39
C GLY A 232 -9.27 23.37 -16.67
N ARG A 233 -8.68 23.69 -17.83
CA ARG A 233 -9.02 23.06 -19.12
C ARG A 233 -8.24 21.76 -19.33
N VAL A 234 -8.93 20.63 -19.14
CA VAL A 234 -8.32 19.29 -19.29
C VAL A 234 -7.96 19.00 -20.76
N ALA A 235 -8.80 19.44 -21.71
CA ALA A 235 -8.54 19.22 -23.13
C ALA A 235 -7.21 19.85 -23.59
N GLU A 236 -6.89 21.05 -23.10
CA GLU A 236 -5.63 21.72 -23.39
C GLU A 236 -4.43 20.97 -22.77
N PHE A 237 -4.56 20.56 -21.52
CA PHE A 237 -3.53 19.77 -20.83
C PHE A 237 -3.21 18.48 -21.58
N LEU A 238 -4.22 17.76 -22.07
CA LEU A 238 -4.06 16.49 -22.78
C LEU A 238 -3.37 16.63 -24.15
N GLN A 239 -3.27 17.84 -24.72
CA GLN A 239 -2.55 18.07 -25.97
C GLN A 239 -1.05 17.75 -25.88
N CYS A 240 -0.50 17.65 -24.66
CA CYS A 240 0.89 17.24 -24.45
C CYS A 240 1.16 15.79 -24.86
N GLY A 241 0.14 14.94 -24.99
CA GLY A 241 0.22 13.57 -25.50
C GLY A 241 0.95 12.55 -24.61
N MET A 242 1.47 12.97 -23.47
CA MET A 242 2.14 12.12 -22.47
C MET A 242 1.81 12.59 -21.06
N PRO A 243 1.98 11.72 -20.01
CA PRO A 243 1.81 12.17 -18.64
C PRO A 243 2.78 13.31 -18.29
N ILE A 244 2.25 14.40 -17.76
CA ILE A 244 3.08 15.48 -17.19
C ILE A 244 3.34 15.13 -15.72
N LEU A 245 4.62 15.12 -15.35
CA LEU A 245 5.08 14.87 -13.99
C LEU A 245 5.68 16.18 -13.46
N ASP A 246 4.88 16.93 -12.70
CA ASP A 246 5.38 18.10 -11.98
C ASP A 246 6.28 17.68 -10.80
N GLU A 247 6.89 18.65 -10.13
CA GLU A 247 7.79 18.40 -9.00
C GLU A 247 7.11 17.60 -7.87
N SER A 248 5.84 17.88 -7.60
CA SER A 248 5.07 17.21 -6.55
C SER A 248 4.85 15.72 -6.86
N LEU A 249 4.46 15.41 -8.09
CA LEU A 249 4.25 14.03 -8.54
C LEU A 249 5.58 13.28 -8.65
N GLN A 250 6.64 13.94 -9.15
CA GLN A 250 7.99 13.35 -9.16
C GLN A 250 8.48 13.02 -7.75
N PHE A 251 8.25 13.90 -6.77
CA PHE A 251 8.59 13.63 -5.39
C PHE A 251 7.87 12.41 -4.85
N GLN A 252 6.56 12.27 -5.11
CA GLN A 252 5.78 11.09 -4.68
C GLN A 252 6.33 9.79 -5.28
N LEU A 253 6.70 9.82 -6.56
CA LEU A 253 7.27 8.65 -7.24
C LEU A 253 8.70 8.35 -6.78
N SER A 254 9.49 9.35 -6.40
CA SER A 254 10.86 9.15 -5.92
C SER A 254 10.92 8.28 -4.66
N GLN A 255 9.88 8.28 -3.82
CA GLN A 255 9.85 7.51 -2.57
C GLN A 255 9.95 5.99 -2.80
N PRO A 256 9.06 5.35 -3.59
CA PRO A 256 9.21 3.93 -3.90
C PRO A 256 10.45 3.62 -4.75
N PHE A 257 10.83 4.50 -5.68
CA PHE A 257 12.01 4.29 -6.53
C PHE A 257 13.33 4.36 -5.77
N GLY A 258 13.45 5.22 -4.76
CA GLY A 258 14.63 5.29 -3.88
C GLY A 258 14.90 4.02 -3.07
N ARG A 259 13.98 3.07 -3.10
CA ARG A 259 14.08 1.79 -2.40
C ARG A 259 14.54 0.63 -3.28
N LEU A 260 14.58 0.83 -4.62
CA LEU A 260 14.89 -0.22 -5.57
C LEU A 260 16.35 -0.65 -5.52
N THR A 261 16.58 -1.94 -5.79
CA THR A 261 17.90 -2.47 -6.10
C THR A 261 18.34 -2.06 -7.50
N VAL A 262 19.63 -2.17 -7.79
CA VAL A 262 20.14 -1.91 -9.14
C VAL A 262 19.52 -2.86 -10.17
N ALA A 263 19.28 -4.12 -9.81
CA ALA A 263 18.63 -5.08 -10.70
C ALA A 263 17.15 -4.73 -10.96
N GLU A 264 16.40 -4.31 -9.93
CA GLU A 264 15.03 -3.82 -10.10
C GLU A 264 14.99 -2.61 -11.02
N LEU A 265 15.89 -1.66 -10.83
CA LEU A 265 15.95 -0.46 -11.68
C LEU A 265 16.30 -0.82 -13.13
N ALA A 266 17.22 -1.75 -13.37
CA ALA A 266 17.55 -2.24 -14.72
C ALA A 266 16.34 -2.86 -15.43
N VAL A 267 15.51 -3.63 -14.70
CA VAL A 267 14.24 -4.16 -15.23
C VAL A 267 13.29 -3.02 -15.58
N MET A 268 13.13 -2.02 -14.70
CA MET A 268 12.24 -0.88 -14.94
C MET A 268 12.65 -0.08 -16.17
N VAL A 269 13.95 0.20 -16.33
CA VAL A 269 14.49 0.90 -17.52
C VAL A 269 14.21 0.09 -18.79
N HIS A 270 14.49 -1.23 -18.76
CA HIS A 270 14.20 -2.10 -19.90
C HIS A 270 12.72 -2.08 -20.29
N LEU A 271 11.80 -2.16 -19.31
CA LEU A 271 10.37 -2.13 -19.57
C LEU A 271 9.89 -0.75 -20.06
N ALA A 272 10.51 0.34 -19.61
CA ALA A 272 10.15 1.68 -20.02
C ALA A 272 10.39 1.92 -21.53
N ASP A 273 11.39 1.25 -22.13
CA ASP A 273 11.70 1.33 -23.54
C ASP A 273 10.76 0.48 -24.41
N ARG A 274 9.92 -0.37 -23.82
CA ARG A 274 9.01 -1.23 -24.58
C ARG A 274 7.68 -0.55 -24.84
N THR A 275 7.15 -0.79 -26.04
CA THR A 275 5.79 -0.39 -26.43
C THR A 275 4.76 -1.45 -26.04
N GLU A 276 5.17 -2.73 -26.08
CA GLU A 276 4.35 -3.88 -25.76
C GLU A 276 4.81 -4.53 -24.45
N PRO A 277 3.90 -5.17 -23.70
CA PRO A 277 4.25 -5.98 -22.54
C PRO A 277 5.15 -7.15 -22.93
N VAL A 278 6.09 -7.50 -22.05
CA VAL A 278 7.11 -8.52 -22.32
C VAL A 278 7.07 -9.64 -21.28
N ALA A 279 7.46 -10.85 -21.71
CA ALA A 279 7.68 -11.97 -20.81
C ALA A 279 9.03 -11.81 -20.08
N VAL A 280 9.13 -12.38 -18.84
CA VAL A 280 10.38 -12.30 -18.08
C VAL A 280 11.56 -12.92 -18.82
N SER A 281 11.33 -13.95 -19.63
CA SER A 281 12.39 -14.61 -20.43
C SER A 281 13.02 -13.68 -21.47
N GLU A 282 12.32 -12.69 -21.97
CA GLU A 282 12.86 -11.70 -22.89
C GLU A 282 13.89 -10.77 -22.22
N CYS A 283 13.77 -10.57 -20.92
CA CYS A 283 14.70 -9.77 -20.13
C CYS A 283 16.08 -10.45 -20.00
N PHE A 284 16.14 -11.78 -20.02
CA PHE A 284 17.39 -12.54 -19.76
C PHE A 284 18.54 -12.24 -20.73
N HIS A 285 18.20 -11.86 -21.96
CA HIS A 285 19.19 -11.56 -23.02
C HIS A 285 19.44 -10.07 -23.20
N LYS A 286 18.72 -9.22 -22.48
CA LYS A 286 18.75 -7.75 -22.67
C LYS A 286 19.27 -7.00 -21.44
N ILE A 287 19.24 -7.63 -20.29
CA ILE A 287 19.64 -7.01 -19.02
C ILE A 287 20.90 -7.73 -18.52
N LEU A 288 21.93 -6.98 -18.09
CA LEU A 288 23.23 -7.49 -17.66
C LEU A 288 23.18 -8.01 -16.20
N PHE A 289 22.25 -8.92 -15.93
CA PHE A 289 22.12 -9.62 -14.65
C PHE A 289 21.83 -11.11 -14.93
N SER A 290 22.13 -11.97 -13.97
CA SER A 290 21.79 -13.39 -14.09
C SER A 290 20.28 -13.59 -14.15
N PRO A 291 19.78 -14.68 -14.78
CA PRO A 291 18.35 -14.99 -14.81
C PRO A 291 17.73 -15.02 -13.41
N SER A 292 18.45 -15.51 -12.39
CA SER A 292 17.96 -15.54 -11.01
C SER A 292 17.78 -14.14 -10.42
N GLU A 293 18.71 -13.22 -10.69
CA GLU A 293 18.60 -11.83 -10.25
C GLU A 293 17.43 -11.13 -10.93
N ILE A 294 17.25 -11.35 -12.24
CA ILE A 294 16.12 -10.78 -13.00
C ILE A 294 14.78 -11.31 -12.47
N VAL A 295 14.65 -12.62 -12.25
CA VAL A 295 13.42 -13.21 -11.70
C VAL A 295 13.13 -12.64 -10.32
N ASN A 296 14.12 -12.52 -9.44
CA ASN A 296 13.95 -11.94 -8.12
C ASN A 296 13.57 -10.46 -8.21
N ALA A 297 14.18 -9.70 -9.12
CA ALA A 297 13.82 -8.29 -9.35
C ALA A 297 12.37 -8.13 -9.83
N VAL A 298 11.92 -8.92 -10.80
CA VAL A 298 10.53 -8.88 -11.30
C VAL A 298 9.54 -9.25 -10.20
N ARG A 299 9.80 -10.29 -9.42
CA ARG A 299 8.94 -10.66 -8.27
C ARG A 299 8.90 -9.57 -7.21
N SER A 300 10.03 -8.95 -6.91
CA SER A 300 10.13 -7.85 -5.96
C SER A 300 9.37 -6.62 -6.43
N LEU A 301 9.53 -6.23 -7.69
CA LEU A 301 8.78 -5.13 -8.31
C LEU A 301 7.26 -5.38 -8.29
N GLY A 302 6.83 -6.62 -8.54
CA GLY A 302 5.43 -7.02 -8.38
C GLY A 302 4.94 -6.85 -6.93
N SER A 303 5.77 -7.21 -5.94
CA SER A 303 5.47 -7.02 -4.51
C SER A 303 5.49 -5.54 -4.07
N ARG A 304 6.04 -4.64 -4.89
CA ARG A 304 5.99 -3.18 -4.73
C ARG A 304 4.86 -2.52 -5.53
N PHE A 305 4.10 -3.30 -6.30
CA PHE A 305 3.00 -2.80 -7.16
C PHE A 305 3.47 -1.78 -8.21
N LEU A 306 4.71 -1.92 -8.68
CA LEU A 306 5.32 -1.08 -9.71
C LEU A 306 5.25 -1.69 -11.11
N LEU A 307 4.80 -2.94 -11.23
CA LEU A 307 4.57 -3.64 -12.49
C LEU A 307 3.09 -3.94 -12.68
N ASP A 308 2.62 -3.74 -13.90
CA ASP A 308 1.38 -4.31 -14.38
C ASP A 308 1.68 -5.71 -14.95
N ALA A 309 0.90 -6.71 -14.54
CA ALA A 309 1.00 -8.07 -15.02
C ALA A 309 -0.31 -8.51 -15.67
N ARG A 310 -0.22 -9.12 -16.84
CA ARG A 310 -1.37 -9.73 -17.51
C ARG A 310 -1.01 -11.13 -17.98
N GLU A 311 -1.96 -12.05 -17.90
CA GLU A 311 -1.81 -13.40 -18.46
C GLU A 311 -2.34 -13.42 -19.89
N GLN A 312 -1.52 -13.94 -20.80
CA GLN A 312 -1.89 -14.17 -22.19
C GLN A 312 -1.34 -15.55 -22.61
N GLU A 313 -2.24 -16.48 -23.02
CA GLU A 313 -1.84 -17.84 -23.48
C GLU A 313 -0.94 -18.58 -22.48
N LYS A 314 -1.23 -18.46 -21.18
CA LYS A 314 -0.45 -19.04 -20.07
C LYS A 314 0.95 -18.44 -19.87
N ILE A 315 1.22 -17.31 -20.50
CA ILE A 315 2.46 -16.52 -20.28
C ILE A 315 2.08 -15.27 -19.52
N THR A 316 2.82 -14.96 -18.46
CA THR A 316 2.68 -13.69 -17.76
C THR A 316 3.53 -12.63 -18.45
N LEU A 317 2.87 -11.58 -18.91
CA LEU A 317 3.49 -10.43 -19.53
C LEU A 317 3.50 -9.24 -18.58
N PHE A 318 4.60 -8.51 -18.56
CA PHE A 318 4.84 -7.36 -17.68
C PHE A 318 4.96 -6.06 -18.47
N SER A 319 4.42 -5.00 -17.89
CA SER A 319 4.52 -3.64 -18.42
C SER A 319 4.54 -2.60 -17.32
N LEU A 320 4.78 -1.36 -17.66
CA LEU A 320 4.67 -0.22 -16.75
C LEU A 320 3.44 0.60 -17.10
N ASN A 321 2.74 1.09 -16.08
CA ASN A 321 1.70 2.10 -16.33
C ASN A 321 2.30 3.41 -16.90
N PRO A 322 1.51 4.26 -17.55
CA PRO A 322 2.01 5.44 -18.23
C PRO A 322 2.80 6.40 -17.35
N VAL A 323 2.36 6.63 -16.10
CA VAL A 323 3.00 7.55 -15.16
C VAL A 323 4.37 7.03 -14.72
N VAL A 324 4.43 5.77 -14.30
CA VAL A 324 5.68 5.10 -13.90
C VAL A 324 6.65 5.02 -15.07
N LYS A 325 6.14 4.69 -16.27
CA LYS A 325 6.95 4.64 -17.50
C LYS A 325 7.58 6.01 -17.81
N GLN A 326 6.79 7.08 -17.73
CA GLN A 326 7.28 8.44 -17.95
C GLN A 326 8.32 8.84 -16.90
N TYR A 327 8.09 8.49 -15.64
CA TYR A 327 9.04 8.76 -14.56
C TYR A 327 10.39 8.09 -14.82
N VAL A 328 10.39 6.79 -15.15
CA VAL A 328 11.62 6.05 -15.47
C VAL A 328 12.36 6.69 -16.63
N LYS A 329 11.66 7.02 -17.72
CA LYS A 329 12.27 7.69 -18.89
C LYS A 329 12.87 9.05 -18.56
N THR A 330 12.27 9.80 -17.64
CA THR A 330 12.76 11.13 -17.28
C THR A 330 13.96 11.08 -16.34
N GLN A 331 14.01 10.09 -15.42
CA GLN A 331 15.01 10.06 -14.35
C GLN A 331 16.19 9.12 -14.64
N TYR A 332 16.02 8.10 -15.48
CA TYR A 332 16.98 6.99 -15.60
C TYR A 332 17.37 6.62 -17.04
N SER A 333 16.83 7.31 -18.05
CA SER A 333 17.16 7.06 -19.49
C SER A 333 18.18 8.04 -20.01
#